data_6e8e1cb7c1e51dcfe3ba8a6529d69c26
#
_entry.id   6e8e1cb7c1e51dcfe3ba8a6529d69c26
#
_cell.length_a   1.000
_cell.length_b   1.000
_cell.length_c   1.000
_cell.angle_alpha   90.00
_cell.angle_beta   90.00
_cell.angle_gamma   90.00
#
_symmetry.space_group_name_H-M   'P 1'
#
loop_
_entity.id
_entity.type
_entity.pdbx_description
1 polymer ?
#
loop_
_entity_poly.entity_id
_entity_poly.type
_entity_poly.pdbx_seq_one_letter_code
_entity_poly.pdbx_strand_id
1 'polypeptide(L)' 'LLEEAEQDLEAMRELRYEPEYYQDYRKMEELDAKIDDKHNEIAALMQEWEEKMAMLE' A
#
# COMPACT_ATOMS: atom_id res chain seq x y z
N LEU A 1 -0.43 8.77 9.11
CA LEU A 1 -1.58 9.37 8.44
C LEU A 1 -1.94 8.60 7.17
N LEU A 2 -3.22 8.48 6.91
CA LEU A 2 -3.73 7.72 5.77
C LEU A 2 -3.22 8.27 4.43
N GLU A 3 -3.16 9.58 4.30
CA GLU A 3 -2.67 10.23 3.09
C GLU A 3 -1.24 9.86 2.74
N GLU A 4 -0.36 9.82 3.74
CA GLU A 4 1.03 9.44 3.52
C GLU A 4 1.14 7.98 3.06
N ALA A 5 0.35 7.10 3.67
CA ALA A 5 0.33 5.70 3.30
C ALA A 5 -0.16 5.51 1.87
N GLU A 6 -1.18 6.25 1.46
CA GLU A 6 -1.71 6.19 0.09
C GLU A 6 -0.71 6.74 -0.92
N GLN A 7 0.01 7.81 -0.58
CA GLN A 7 1.05 8.36 -1.45
C GLN A 7 2.20 7.38 -1.63
N ASP A 8 2.60 6.72 -0.56
CA ASP A 8 3.64 5.69 -0.63
C ASP A 8 3.21 4.53 -1.52
N LEU A 9 1.97 4.10 -1.39
CA LEU A 9 1.42 3.04 -2.21
C LEU A 9 1.42 3.42 -3.68
N GLU A 10 1.00 4.63 -4.00
CA GLU A 10 0.97 5.14 -5.36
C GLU A 10 2.37 5.21 -5.97
N ALA A 11 3.35 5.69 -5.19
CA ALA A 11 4.74 5.75 -5.62
C ALA A 11 5.28 4.35 -5.93
N MET A 12 4.95 3.37 -5.09
CA MET A 12 5.38 1.99 -5.34
C MET A 12 4.71 1.40 -6.58
N ARG A 13 3.46 1.74 -6.84
CA ARG A 13 2.76 1.29 -8.06
C ARG A 13 3.40 1.86 -9.31
N GLU A 14 3.86 3.11 -9.25
CA GLU A 14 4.56 3.74 -10.37
C GLU A 14 5.88 3.04 -10.68
N LEU A 15 6.57 2.55 -9.65
CA LEU A 15 7.81 1.81 -9.84
C LEU A 15 7.62 0.55 -10.69
N ARG A 16 6.43 -0.02 -10.72
CA ARG A 16 6.14 -1.20 -11.53
C ARG A 16 6.30 -0.94 -13.02
N TYR A 17 6.22 0.32 -13.44
CA TYR A 17 6.40 0.69 -14.84
C TYR A 17 7.85 0.97 -15.19
N GLU A 18 8.74 0.99 -14.21
CA GLU A 18 10.15 1.19 -14.46
C GLU A 18 10.78 -0.07 -15.05
N PRO A 19 11.60 0.06 -16.12
CA PRO A 19 12.25 -1.11 -16.72
C PRO A 19 13.09 -1.93 -15.74
N GLU A 20 13.67 -1.25 -14.76
CA GLU A 20 14.45 -1.88 -13.71
C GLU A 20 13.65 -2.92 -12.94
N TYR A 21 12.35 -2.67 -12.75
CA TYR A 21 11.48 -3.56 -12.00
C TYR A 21 10.77 -4.58 -12.88
N TYR A 22 10.19 -4.15 -13.98
CA TYR A 22 9.42 -5.12 -14.80
C TYR A 22 10.30 -6.07 -15.61
N GLN A 23 11.58 -5.74 -15.81
CA GLN A 23 12.53 -6.62 -16.46
C GLN A 23 13.23 -7.58 -15.48
N ASP A 24 13.13 -7.31 -14.19
CA ASP A 24 13.72 -8.13 -13.14
C ASP A 24 12.60 -8.74 -12.30
N TYR A 25 12.39 -10.04 -12.46
CA TYR A 25 11.34 -10.77 -11.77
C TYR A 25 11.46 -10.66 -10.25
N ARG A 26 12.69 -10.74 -9.72
CA ARG A 26 12.92 -10.68 -8.27
C ARG A 26 12.56 -9.32 -7.70
N LYS A 27 12.96 -8.26 -8.39
CA LYS A 27 12.64 -6.91 -7.96
C LYS A 27 11.14 -6.65 -8.00
N MET A 28 10.48 -7.14 -9.05
CA MET A 28 9.04 -7.00 -9.16
C MET A 28 8.32 -7.75 -8.05
N GLU A 29 8.79 -8.94 -7.70
CA GLU A 29 8.22 -9.75 -6.63
C GLU A 29 8.35 -9.04 -5.28
N GLU A 30 9.52 -8.48 -4.99
CA GLU A 30 9.75 -7.71 -3.77
C GLU A 30 8.85 -6.46 -3.72
N LEU A 31 8.71 -5.79 -4.85
CA LEU A 31 7.87 -4.60 -4.94
C LEU A 31 6.39 -4.95 -4.71
N ASP A 32 5.92 -6.03 -5.32
CA ASP A 32 4.55 -6.49 -5.14
C ASP A 32 4.27 -6.85 -3.68
N ALA A 33 5.23 -7.48 -3.00
CA ALA A 33 5.10 -7.78 -1.58
C ALA A 33 4.97 -6.51 -0.74
N LYS A 34 5.75 -5.49 -1.06
CA LYS A 34 5.67 -4.21 -0.37
C LYS A 34 4.34 -3.51 -0.62
N ILE A 35 3.84 -3.58 -1.84
CA ILE A 35 2.54 -3.03 -2.20
C ILE A 35 1.43 -3.73 -1.42
N ASP A 36 1.48 -5.05 -1.33
CA ASP A 36 0.51 -5.84 -0.56
C ASP A 36 0.54 -5.47 0.92
N ASP A 37 1.73 -5.37 1.50
CA ASP A 37 1.89 -4.99 2.90
C ASP A 37 1.29 -3.61 3.16
N LYS A 38 1.58 -2.66 2.28
CA LYS A 38 1.07 -1.31 2.42
C LYS A 38 -0.45 -1.28 2.27
N HIS A 39 -0.96 -2.03 1.31
CA HIS A 39 -2.40 -2.15 1.10
C HIS A 39 -3.11 -2.72 2.33
N ASN A 40 -2.54 -3.76 2.93
CA ASN A 40 -3.07 -4.36 4.15
C ASN A 40 -3.02 -3.39 5.32
N GLU A 41 -1.95 -2.63 5.45
CA GLU A 41 -1.82 -1.60 6.48
C GLU A 41 -2.90 -0.54 6.36
N ILE A 42 -3.14 -0.07 5.14
CA ILE A 42 -4.19 0.93 4.88
C ILE A 42 -5.57 0.35 5.21
N ALA A 43 -5.83 -0.89 4.82
CA ALA A 43 -7.09 -1.55 5.10
C ALA A 43 -7.33 -1.69 6.60
N ALA A 44 -6.28 -2.02 7.36
CA ALA A 44 -6.36 -2.12 8.81
C ALA A 44 -6.66 -0.76 9.46
N LEU A 45 -6.03 0.30 8.97
CA LEU A 45 -6.27 1.65 9.45
C LEU A 45 -7.70 2.09 9.18
N MET A 46 -8.22 1.78 8.01
CA MET A 46 -9.60 2.08 7.66
C MET A 46 -10.59 1.33 8.55
N GLN A 47 -10.29 0.08 8.85
CA GLN A 47 -11.14 -0.74 9.72
C GLN A 47 -11.17 -0.16 11.15
N GLU A 48 -10.04 0.25 11.67
CA GLU A 48 -9.97 0.91 12.98
C GLU A 48 -10.78 2.18 13.01
N TRP A 49 -10.73 2.94 11.95
CA TRP A 49 -11.47 4.19 11.81
C TRP A 49 -12.97 3.92 11.86
N GLU A 50 -13.44 2.94 11.12
CA GLU A 50 -14.85 2.56 11.10
C GLU A 50 -15.34 2.10 12.46
N GLU A 51 -14.53 1.31 13.16
CA GLU A 51 -14.86 0.84 14.51
C GLU A 51 -14.99 2.00 15.50
N LYS A 52 -14.08 2.96 15.43
CA LYS A 52 -14.11 4.12 16.29
C LYS A 52 -15.33 5.00 16.03
N MET A 53 -15.68 5.17 14.76
CA MET A 53 -16.87 5.93 14.39
C MET A 53 -18.15 5.25 14.87
N ALA A 54 -18.20 3.93 14.79
CA ALA A 54 -19.34 3.17 15.27
C ALA A 54 -19.49 3.28 16.78
N MET A 55 -18.40 3.36 17.52
CA MET A 55 -18.42 3.50 18.96
C MET A 55 -18.91 4.88 19.42
N LEU A 56 -18.70 5.89 18.59
CA LEU A 56 -19.11 7.26 18.92
C LEU A 56 -20.60 7.51 18.69
N GLU A 57 -21.26 6.65 18.00
CA GLU A 57 -22.71 6.69 17.80
C GLU A 57 -23.44 6.03 18.97
#